data_d3aa55224fbc7e78cbabeac3121642d3
#
_entry.id   d3aa55224fbc7e78cbabeac3121642d3
#
_cell.length_a   1.000
_cell.length_b   1.000
_cell.length_c   1.000
_cell.angle_alpha   90.00
_cell.angle_beta   90.00
_cell.angle_gamma   90.00
#
_symmetry.space_group_name_H-M   'P 1'
#
loop_
_entity.id
_entity.type
_entity.pdbx_description
1 polymer ?
#
loop_
_entity_poly.entity_id
_entity_poly.type
_entity_poly.pdbx_seq_one_letter_code
_entity_poly.pdbx_strand_id
1 'polypeptide(L)'
;NTVGMGDVTGLYHGTQQINQGQMDRWHILSTLNYLERSHEIEVVSGKVPELKSTKDKALIKSMIQLADLTRQGFINEDISSLMSPRTVITWAQNYIIFKDIKHSFKLSFLNKCDEAERPIVAEYFQRCFGEDLEESHNPES
;
A
#
# COMPACT_ATOMS: atom_id res chain seq x y z
N ASN A 1 -18.31 -4.89 -0.28
CA ASN A 1 -18.22 -5.74 0.60
C ASN A 1 -17.56 -6.98 0.22
N THR A 2 -18.24 -7.82 0.14
CA THR A 2 -17.72 -9.11 -0.14
C THR A 2 -17.18 -9.22 -1.52
N VAL A 3 -17.43 -8.25 -2.37
CA VAL A 3 -16.93 -8.32 -3.73
C VAL A 3 -15.42 -8.44 -3.76
N GLY A 4 -14.73 -7.53 -3.13
CA GLY A 4 -13.29 -7.60 -3.11
C GLY A 4 -12.79 -8.83 -2.40
N MET A 5 -13.41 -9.15 -1.29
CA MET A 5 -13.00 -10.33 -0.55
C MET A 5 -13.33 -11.61 -1.31
N GLY A 6 -14.47 -11.61 -2.00
CA GLY A 6 -14.83 -12.76 -2.79
C GLY A 6 -13.84 -13.03 -3.89
N ASP A 7 -13.37 -11.97 -4.54
CA ASP A 7 -12.40 -12.12 -5.61
C ASP A 7 -11.09 -12.70 -5.12
N VAL A 8 -10.59 -12.17 -4.01
CA VAL A 8 -9.33 -12.67 -3.48
C VAL A 8 -9.51 -14.08 -2.95
N THR A 9 -10.62 -14.35 -2.29
CA THR A 9 -10.89 -15.68 -1.79
C THR A 9 -10.97 -16.67 -2.95
N GLY A 10 -11.60 -16.27 -4.03
CA GLY A 10 -11.69 -17.13 -5.19
C GLY A 10 -10.34 -17.42 -5.78
N LEU A 11 -9.45 -16.43 -5.74
CA LEU A 11 -8.11 -16.60 -6.25
C LEU A 11 -7.38 -17.70 -5.49
N TYR A 12 -7.46 -17.68 -4.16
CA TYR A 12 -6.80 -18.70 -3.37
C TYR A 12 -7.52 -20.05 -3.46
N HIS A 13 -8.83 -19.98 -3.56
CA HIS A 13 -9.65 -21.18 -3.56
C HIS A 13 -9.33 -22.10 -4.71
N GLY A 14 -9.05 -21.52 -5.86
CA GLY A 14 -8.81 -22.32 -7.05
C GLY A 14 -7.47 -23.03 -7.03
N THR A 15 -6.56 -22.64 -6.14
CA THR A 15 -5.22 -23.18 -6.18
C THR A 15 -4.90 -24.06 -4.99
N GLN A 16 -5.43 -23.74 -3.83
CA GLN A 16 -5.10 -24.49 -2.63
C GLN A 16 -5.97 -24.06 -1.49
N GLN A 17 -5.87 -24.79 -0.40
CA GLN A 17 -6.60 -24.44 0.79
C GLN A 17 -6.02 -23.19 1.42
N ILE A 18 -6.91 -22.36 1.96
CA ILE A 18 -6.51 -21.19 2.73
C ILE A 18 -6.23 -21.66 4.15
N ASN A 19 -5.02 -21.43 4.64
CA ASN A 19 -4.68 -21.85 5.99
C ASN A 19 -5.23 -20.87 7.02
N GLN A 20 -5.12 -21.26 8.29
CA GLN A 20 -5.70 -20.47 9.38
C GLN A 20 -5.06 -19.09 9.47
N GLY A 21 -3.76 -19.01 9.27
CA GLY A 21 -3.07 -17.71 9.31
C GLY A 21 -3.60 -16.76 8.28
N GLN A 22 -3.86 -17.26 7.07
CA GLN A 22 -4.40 -16.42 6.02
C GLN A 22 -5.84 -16.01 6.33
N MET A 23 -6.63 -16.89 6.92
CA MET A 23 -7.99 -16.55 7.31
C MET A 23 -7.98 -15.44 8.36
N ASP A 24 -7.08 -15.53 9.32
CA ASP A 24 -6.99 -14.50 10.34
C ASP A 24 -6.62 -13.14 9.71
N ARG A 25 -5.71 -13.15 8.74
CA ARG A 25 -5.32 -11.93 8.07
C ARG A 25 -6.45 -11.36 7.24
N TRP A 26 -7.27 -12.22 6.65
CA TRP A 26 -8.46 -11.79 5.94
C TRP A 26 -9.41 -11.05 6.86
N HIS A 27 -9.60 -11.56 8.07
CA HIS A 27 -10.45 -10.88 9.04
C HIS A 27 -9.91 -9.51 9.39
N ILE A 28 -8.60 -9.41 9.59
CA ILE A 28 -7.99 -8.12 9.88
C ILE A 28 -8.21 -7.15 8.73
N LEU A 29 -7.98 -7.63 7.51
CA LEU A 29 -8.14 -6.77 6.34
C LEU A 29 -9.57 -6.25 6.23
N SER A 30 -10.55 -7.11 6.49
CA SER A 30 -11.94 -6.71 6.35
C SER A 30 -12.34 -5.64 7.35
N THR A 31 -11.66 -5.53 8.48
CA THR A 31 -11.99 -4.52 9.48
C THR A 31 -11.45 -3.14 9.12
N LEU A 32 -10.67 -3.03 8.05
CA LEU A 32 -10.04 -1.77 7.67
C LEU A 32 -10.84 -1.02 6.59
N ASN A 33 -12.08 -1.43 6.36
CA ASN A 33 -12.94 -0.80 5.36
C ASN A 33 -12.26 -0.77 3.99
N TYR A 34 -11.77 -1.93 3.58
CA TYR A 34 -11.10 -2.06 2.31
C TYR A 34 -12.03 -1.62 1.18
N LEU A 35 -11.54 -0.75 0.30
CA LEU A 35 -12.32 -0.18 -0.77
C LEU A 35 -11.84 -0.68 -2.12
N GLU A 36 -12.73 -0.66 -3.10
CA GLU A 36 -12.30 -0.86 -4.48
C GLU A 36 -11.33 0.24 -4.85
N ARG A 37 -10.42 -0.09 -5.77
CA ARG A 37 -9.37 0.85 -6.12
C ARG A 37 -9.92 2.19 -6.61
N SER A 38 -10.93 2.17 -7.48
CA SER A 38 -11.46 3.42 -8.01
C SER A 38 -12.08 4.25 -6.90
N HIS A 39 -12.75 3.62 -5.97
CA HIS A 39 -13.38 4.34 -4.87
C HIS A 39 -12.31 4.89 -3.93
N GLU A 40 -11.27 4.11 -3.69
CA GLU A 40 -10.19 4.57 -2.82
C GLU A 40 -9.49 5.77 -3.43
N ILE A 41 -9.30 5.78 -4.75
CA ILE A 41 -8.71 6.94 -5.43
C ILE A 41 -9.55 8.18 -5.16
N GLU A 42 -10.87 8.05 -5.24
CA GLU A 42 -11.74 9.19 -4.98
C GLU A 42 -11.64 9.66 -3.54
N VAL A 43 -11.61 8.73 -2.61
CA VAL A 43 -11.54 9.09 -1.19
C VAL A 43 -10.23 9.79 -0.88
N VAL A 44 -9.12 9.23 -1.35
CA VAL A 44 -7.82 9.84 -1.10
C VAL A 44 -7.73 11.21 -1.76
N SER A 45 -8.19 11.30 -3.01
CA SER A 45 -8.16 12.59 -3.72
C SER A 45 -8.97 13.64 -2.99
N GLY A 46 -10.11 13.25 -2.41
CA GLY A 46 -10.93 14.17 -1.67
C GLY A 46 -10.28 14.68 -0.40
N LYS A 47 -9.38 13.87 0.18
CA LYS A 47 -8.70 14.25 1.41
C LYS A 47 -7.45 15.08 1.15
N VAL A 48 -6.97 15.11 -0.08
CA VAL A 48 -5.78 15.89 -0.43
C VAL A 48 -6.08 16.71 -1.67
N PRO A 49 -6.97 17.69 -1.55
CA PRO A 49 -7.37 18.49 -2.72
C PRO A 49 -6.23 19.27 -3.34
N GLU A 50 -5.13 19.41 -2.61
CA GLU A 50 -3.95 20.08 -3.16
C GLU A 50 -3.35 19.28 -4.32
N LEU A 51 -3.57 17.96 -4.34
CA LEU A 51 -3.04 17.10 -5.40
C LEU A 51 -4.10 16.94 -6.48
N LYS A 52 -4.19 17.92 -7.36
CA LYS A 52 -5.27 17.95 -8.33
C LYS A 52 -4.84 17.91 -9.78
N SER A 53 -3.55 18.01 -10.06
CA SER A 53 -3.09 17.96 -11.45
C SER A 53 -3.19 16.53 -11.96
N THR A 54 -3.07 16.38 -13.28
CA THR A 54 -3.08 15.04 -13.87
C THR A 54 -1.93 14.21 -13.32
N LYS A 55 -0.78 14.85 -13.17
CA LYS A 55 0.40 14.17 -12.62
C LYS A 55 0.13 13.73 -11.19
N ASP A 56 -0.51 14.58 -10.41
CA ASP A 56 -0.82 14.26 -9.02
C ASP A 56 -1.79 13.09 -8.93
N LYS A 57 -2.77 13.03 -9.82
CA LYS A 57 -3.72 11.93 -9.80
C LYS A 57 -3.07 10.63 -10.19
N ALA A 58 -2.13 10.66 -11.12
CA ALA A 58 -1.37 9.47 -11.46
C ALA A 58 -0.54 9.01 -10.27
N LEU A 59 -0.02 9.96 -9.51
CA LEU A 59 0.75 9.65 -8.32
C LEU A 59 -0.12 8.94 -7.28
N ILE A 60 -1.33 9.45 -7.07
CA ILE A 60 -2.25 8.82 -6.13
C ILE A 60 -2.58 7.40 -6.56
N LYS A 61 -2.76 7.19 -7.86
CA LYS A 61 -3.02 5.83 -8.35
C LYS A 61 -1.86 4.90 -8.02
N SER A 62 -0.64 5.37 -8.20
CA SER A 62 0.53 4.56 -7.88
C SER A 62 0.62 4.29 -6.39
N MET A 63 0.27 5.26 -5.57
CA MET A 63 0.25 5.05 -4.12
C MET A 63 -0.74 3.96 -3.73
N ILE A 64 -1.91 3.97 -4.32
CA ILE A 64 -2.93 2.98 -4.01
C ILE A 64 -2.52 1.62 -4.56
N GLN A 65 -1.88 1.60 -5.72
CA GLN A 65 -1.36 0.36 -6.26
C GLN A 65 -0.35 -0.26 -5.30
N LEU A 66 0.52 0.55 -4.72
CA LEU A 66 1.47 0.07 -3.74
C LEU A 66 0.75 -0.45 -2.50
N ALA A 67 -0.27 0.27 -2.05
CA ALA A 67 -1.04 -0.18 -0.91
C ALA A 67 -1.65 -1.56 -1.18
N ASP A 68 -2.15 -1.77 -2.40
CA ASP A 68 -2.70 -3.08 -2.76
C ASP A 68 -1.65 -4.17 -2.69
N LEU A 69 -0.42 -3.86 -3.11
CA LEU A 69 0.66 -4.84 -3.01
C LEU A 69 0.95 -5.20 -1.56
N THR A 70 0.90 -4.22 -0.65
CA THR A 70 1.12 -4.55 0.76
C THR A 70 -0.02 -5.40 1.30
N ARG A 71 -1.24 -5.15 0.83
CA ARG A 71 -2.39 -5.94 1.27
C ARG A 71 -2.27 -7.38 0.80
N GLN A 72 -1.83 -7.56 -0.44
CA GLN A 72 -1.59 -8.90 -0.96
C GLN A 72 -0.47 -9.59 -0.19
N GLY A 73 0.62 -8.86 0.05
CA GLY A 73 1.73 -9.43 0.80
C GLY A 73 1.33 -9.79 2.21
N PHE A 74 0.45 -9.01 2.82
CA PHE A 74 -0.05 -9.32 4.14
C PHE A 74 -0.87 -10.61 4.13
N ILE A 75 -1.75 -10.75 3.16
CA ILE A 75 -2.57 -11.95 3.03
C ILE A 75 -1.68 -13.17 2.79
N ASN A 76 -0.66 -13.01 1.96
CA ASN A 76 0.25 -14.11 1.62
C ASN A 76 1.27 -14.39 2.71
N GLU A 77 1.24 -13.63 3.79
CA GLU A 77 2.16 -13.80 4.91
C GLU A 77 3.60 -13.46 4.55
N ASP A 78 3.78 -12.63 3.52
CA ASP A 78 5.11 -12.14 3.15
C ASP A 78 5.55 -11.00 4.05
N ILE A 79 4.60 -10.19 4.50
CA ILE A 79 4.87 -9.09 5.41
C ILE A 79 3.78 -9.08 6.47
N SER A 80 4.08 -8.42 7.57
CA SER A 80 3.17 -8.39 8.72
C SER A 80 2.48 -7.04 8.87
N SER A 81 2.71 -6.11 7.97
CA SER A 81 2.08 -4.79 7.96
C SER A 81 1.38 -4.59 6.64
N LEU A 82 0.41 -3.68 6.62
CA LEU A 82 -0.26 -3.36 5.37
C LEU A 82 -0.72 -1.92 5.41
N MET A 83 -0.96 -1.35 4.25
CA MET A 83 -1.41 0.03 4.14
C MET A 83 -2.92 0.06 4.03
N SER A 84 -3.56 0.67 5.03
CA SER A 84 -4.99 0.93 4.96
C SER A 84 -5.22 2.18 4.11
N PRO A 85 -6.47 2.47 3.76
CA PRO A 85 -6.74 3.74 3.07
C PRO A 85 -6.28 4.94 3.87
N ARG A 86 -6.38 4.88 5.21
CA ARG A 86 -5.90 5.97 6.04
C ARG A 86 -4.39 6.16 5.90
N THR A 87 -3.65 5.07 5.79
CA THR A 87 -2.20 5.16 5.60
C THR A 87 -1.87 5.85 4.29
N VAL A 88 -2.63 5.53 3.23
CA VAL A 88 -2.41 6.20 1.95
C VAL A 88 -2.66 7.69 2.07
N ILE A 89 -3.71 8.08 2.77
CA ILE A 89 -4.01 9.49 2.97
C ILE A 89 -2.88 10.17 3.73
N THR A 90 -2.38 9.53 4.78
CA THR A 90 -1.27 10.07 5.56
C THR A 90 -0.04 10.25 4.67
N TRP A 91 0.24 9.27 3.83
CA TRP A 91 1.37 9.35 2.91
C TRP A 91 1.20 10.54 1.97
N ALA A 92 0.01 10.70 1.39
CA ALA A 92 -0.24 11.81 0.48
C ALA A 92 -0.09 13.15 1.19
N GLN A 93 -0.57 13.25 2.42
CA GLN A 93 -0.44 14.47 3.20
C GLN A 93 1.02 14.79 3.49
N ASN A 94 1.80 13.77 3.84
CA ASN A 94 3.23 13.96 4.05
C ASN A 94 3.93 14.35 2.75
N TYR A 95 3.49 13.79 1.63
CA TYR A 95 4.07 14.17 0.35
C TYR A 95 3.85 15.66 0.06
N ILE A 96 2.69 16.18 0.41
CA ILE A 96 2.41 17.60 0.21
C ILE A 96 3.39 18.44 1.03
N ILE A 97 3.69 17.99 2.25
CA ILE A 97 4.58 18.73 3.13
C ILE A 97 6.02 18.66 2.65
N PHE A 98 6.50 17.47 2.35
CA PHE A 98 7.92 17.25 2.09
C PHE A 98 8.29 17.29 0.61
N LYS A 99 7.32 17.15 -0.28
CA LYS A 99 7.54 17.17 -1.72
C LYS A 99 8.50 16.08 -2.19
N ASP A 100 8.59 15.00 -1.44
CA ASP A 100 9.49 13.89 -1.73
C ASP A 100 8.72 12.61 -1.50
N ILE A 101 8.46 11.87 -2.58
CA ILE A 101 7.62 10.69 -2.49
C ILE A 101 8.29 9.59 -1.69
N LYS A 102 9.61 9.46 -1.80
CA LYS A 102 10.33 8.42 -1.06
C LYS A 102 10.38 8.74 0.41
N HIS A 103 10.74 9.98 0.74
CA HIS A 103 10.85 10.38 2.14
C HIS A 103 9.49 10.26 2.83
N SER A 104 8.44 10.74 2.17
CA SER A 104 7.11 10.67 2.76
C SER A 104 6.65 9.23 2.92
N PHE A 105 7.03 8.35 1.99
CA PHE A 105 6.70 6.95 2.13
C PHE A 105 7.38 6.33 3.34
N LYS A 106 8.66 6.64 3.53
CA LYS A 106 9.40 6.11 4.67
C LYS A 106 8.76 6.54 5.98
N LEU A 107 8.39 7.80 6.06
CA LEU A 107 7.77 8.31 7.28
C LEU A 107 6.39 7.69 7.53
N SER A 108 5.64 7.47 6.46
CA SER A 108 4.27 7.03 6.60
C SER A 108 4.14 5.53 6.81
N PHE A 109 5.07 4.75 6.28
CA PHE A 109 4.90 3.32 6.31
C PHE A 109 6.19 2.54 6.51
N LEU A 110 7.22 2.78 5.69
CA LEU A 110 8.39 1.91 5.68
C LEU A 110 9.07 1.82 7.04
N ASN A 111 9.23 2.96 7.71
CA ASN A 111 9.91 2.97 9.00
C ASN A 111 9.15 2.23 10.09
N LYS A 112 7.88 1.99 9.87
CA LYS A 112 7.06 1.25 10.83
C LYS A 112 7.05 -0.24 10.57
N CYS A 113 7.60 -0.66 9.45
CA CYS A 113 7.65 -2.08 9.10
C CYS A 113 8.76 -2.77 9.86
N ASP A 114 8.57 -4.06 10.08
CA ASP A 114 9.62 -4.92 10.60
C ASP A 114 10.85 -4.77 9.71
N GLU A 115 11.99 -4.57 10.32
CA GLU A 115 13.22 -4.32 9.58
C GLU A 115 13.51 -5.43 8.58
N ALA A 116 13.24 -6.66 8.96
CA ALA A 116 13.49 -7.79 8.08
C ALA A 116 12.59 -7.78 6.84
N GLU A 117 11.46 -7.09 6.91
CA GLU A 117 10.50 -7.06 5.81
C GLU A 117 10.66 -5.83 4.92
N ARG A 118 11.48 -4.87 5.32
CA ARG A 118 11.63 -3.65 4.54
C ARG A 118 12.13 -3.88 3.12
N PRO A 119 13.03 -4.82 2.86
CA PRO A 119 13.42 -5.07 1.47
C PRO A 119 12.25 -5.51 0.58
N ILE A 120 11.31 -6.25 1.14
CA ILE A 120 10.14 -6.68 0.37
C ILE A 120 9.29 -5.46 0.03
N VAL A 121 9.08 -4.60 1.01
CA VAL A 121 8.28 -3.39 0.80
C VAL A 121 8.98 -2.44 -0.18
N ALA A 122 10.29 -2.36 -0.09
CA ALA A 122 11.05 -1.53 -1.03
C ALA A 122 10.90 -2.02 -2.46
N GLU A 123 10.82 -3.33 -2.64
CA GLU A 123 10.60 -3.89 -3.96
C GLU A 123 9.21 -3.52 -4.48
N TYR A 124 8.22 -3.54 -3.61
CA TYR A 124 6.87 -3.10 -4.00
C TYR A 124 6.91 -1.66 -4.49
N PHE A 125 7.65 -0.81 -3.78
CA PHE A 125 7.76 0.59 -4.16
C PHE A 125 8.40 0.72 -5.54
N GLN A 126 9.47 -0.01 -5.77
CA GLN A 126 10.13 0.04 -7.06
C GLN A 126 9.20 -0.40 -8.18
N ARG A 127 8.39 -1.39 -7.91
CA ARG A 127 7.46 -1.92 -8.92
C ARG A 127 6.43 -0.88 -9.32
N CYS A 128 5.99 -0.06 -8.37
CA CYS A 128 4.94 0.92 -8.63
C CYS A 128 5.47 2.25 -9.11
N PHE A 129 6.66 2.63 -8.69
CA PHE A 129 7.21 3.95 -8.98
C PHE A 129 8.43 3.93 -9.88
N GLY A 130 9.01 2.76 -10.11
CA GLY A 130 10.18 2.64 -10.95
C GLY A 130 11.44 3.20 -10.35
N GLU A 131 11.44 3.46 -9.05
CA GLU A 131 12.59 4.03 -8.36
C GLU A 131 12.96 3.17 -7.17
N ASP A 132 14.24 3.15 -6.86
CA ASP A 132 14.77 2.33 -5.80
C ASP A 132 14.85 3.12 -4.50
N LEU A 133 14.15 2.65 -3.47
CA LEU A 133 14.19 3.30 -2.17
C LEU A 133 15.55 3.24 -1.53
N GLU A 134 16.27 2.16 -1.80
CA GLU A 134 17.58 1.97 -1.19
C GLU A 134 18.54 3.04 -1.60
N GLU A 135 18.46 3.46 -2.86
CA GLU A 135 19.34 4.51 -3.33
C GLU A 135 19.15 5.81 -2.58
N SER A 136 17.92 6.06 -2.19
CA SER A 136 17.61 7.36 -1.64
C SER A 136 18.31 7.60 -0.32
N HIS A 137 18.75 6.53 0.36
CA HIS A 137 19.44 6.76 1.60
C HIS A 137 20.85 6.25 1.56
N ASN A 138 21.38 6.10 0.40
CA ASN A 138 22.77 5.79 0.27
C ASN A 138 23.49 7.07 -0.02
N PRO A 139 23.93 7.68 0.88
CA PRO A 139 24.56 8.93 0.64
C PRO A 139 25.96 8.85 0.49
N GLU A 140 26.01 8.37 0.45
CA GLU A 140 26.98 8.51 0.33
C GLU A 140 27.35 8.47 -0.10
N SER A 141 26.66 8.12 -0.11
CA SER A 141 26.74 8.15 -0.28
C SER A 141 26.70 8.51 -0.15
#